data_867ae5581528a65bfebd07ac78782e1e
#
_entry.id   867ae5581528a65bfebd07ac78782e1e
#
_cell.length_a   1.000
_cell.length_b   1.000
_cell.length_c   1.000
_cell.angle_alpha   90.00
_cell.angle_beta   90.00
_cell.angle_gamma   90.00
#
_symmetry.space_group_name_H-M   'P 1'
#
loop_
_entity.id
_entity.type
_entity.pdbx_description
1 polymer ?
#
loop_
_entity_poly.entity_id
_entity_poly.type
_entity_poly.pdbx_seq_one_letter_code
_entity_poly.pdbx_strand_id
1 'polypeptide(L)'
;MQTLGVVPRLFPPIETGEKTSTIRWREDRIAPGYLRYVCDGDAARTAIVWVTRCTDLPLSQAAAFVRRETEWPKEIMLAGMREHYPEIRWNDIVQIVEHLTPAETLLRSDFSG
;
A
#
# COMPACT_ATOMS: atom_id res chain seq x y z
N MET A 1 8.87 -7.07 12.67
CA MET A 1 8.51 -6.78 11.26
C MET A 1 7.29 -5.88 11.24
N GLN A 2 7.34 -4.83 10.45
CA GLN A 2 6.20 -3.93 10.32
C GLN A 2 5.03 -4.63 9.64
N THR A 3 3.80 -4.29 10.02
CA THR A 3 2.58 -4.99 9.61
C THR A 3 1.48 -3.99 9.25
N LEU A 4 0.72 -4.27 8.20
CA LEU A 4 -0.46 -3.48 7.80
C LEU A 4 -1.66 -4.40 7.59
N GLY A 5 -2.83 -3.97 8.12
CA GLY A 5 -4.10 -4.62 7.83
C GLY A 5 -4.64 -4.18 6.47
N VAL A 6 -5.28 -5.10 5.76
CA VAL A 6 -5.88 -4.85 4.45
C VAL A 6 -7.25 -5.50 4.37
N VAL A 7 -8.23 -4.77 3.86
CA VAL A 7 -9.57 -5.31 3.66
C VAL A 7 -9.53 -6.50 2.68
N PRO A 8 -10.40 -7.52 2.87
CA PRO A 8 -10.31 -8.75 2.08
C PRO A 8 -10.37 -8.54 0.57
N ARG A 9 -11.16 -7.59 0.08
CA ARG A 9 -11.31 -7.34 -1.37
C ARG A 9 -10.01 -6.84 -2.03
N LEU A 10 -9.09 -6.23 -1.26
CA LEU A 10 -7.83 -5.72 -1.77
C LEU A 10 -6.67 -6.69 -1.59
N PHE A 11 -6.91 -7.81 -0.93
CA PHE A 11 -5.85 -8.79 -0.66
C PHE A 11 -5.41 -9.57 -1.90
N PRO A 12 -6.32 -10.08 -2.77
CA PRO A 12 -5.91 -10.79 -3.97
C PRO A 12 -4.96 -10.01 -4.88
N PRO A 13 -5.17 -8.71 -5.16
CA PRO A 13 -4.20 -7.94 -5.97
C PRO A 13 -2.81 -7.85 -5.35
N ILE A 14 -2.69 -7.88 -4.03
CA ILE A 14 -1.40 -7.93 -3.35
C ILE A 14 -0.73 -9.29 -3.59
N GLU A 15 -1.49 -10.37 -3.42
CA GLU A 15 -0.97 -11.73 -3.60
C GLU A 15 -0.47 -11.98 -5.02
N THR A 16 -1.18 -11.48 -6.02
CA THR A 16 -0.83 -11.67 -7.43
C THR A 16 0.27 -10.74 -7.91
N GLY A 17 0.60 -9.69 -7.14
CA GLY A 17 1.57 -8.68 -7.55
C GLY A 17 0.99 -7.57 -8.41
N GLU A 18 -0.32 -7.55 -8.63
CA GLU A 18 -0.99 -6.47 -9.35
C GLU A 18 -0.93 -5.15 -8.58
N LYS A 19 -1.03 -5.22 -7.24
CA LYS A 19 -0.91 -4.07 -6.35
C LYS A 19 0.49 -4.04 -5.74
N THR A 20 1.27 -2.97 -6.06
CA THR A 20 2.64 -2.78 -5.58
C THR A 20 2.83 -1.48 -4.81
N SER A 21 1.74 -0.88 -4.35
CA SER A 21 1.79 0.31 -3.51
C SER A 21 0.60 0.36 -2.57
N THR A 22 0.75 1.12 -1.50
CA THR A 22 -0.36 1.43 -0.59
C THR A 22 -0.24 2.88 -0.14
N ILE A 23 -1.37 3.53 0.12
CA ILE A 23 -1.43 4.93 0.52
C ILE A 23 -1.98 4.96 1.94
N ARG A 24 -1.24 5.60 2.86
CA ARG A 24 -1.57 5.64 4.28
C ARG A 24 -1.64 7.06 4.79
N TRP A 25 -2.56 7.33 5.71
CA TRP A 25 -2.76 8.63 6.31
C TRP A 25 -2.91 8.49 7.83
N ARG A 26 -2.03 9.16 8.58
CA ARG A 26 -2.08 9.18 10.06
C ARG A 26 -2.02 7.79 10.71
N GLU A 27 -1.33 6.87 10.09
CA GLU A 27 -1.05 5.55 10.67
C GLU A 27 0.43 5.47 11.04
N ASP A 28 0.82 4.35 11.66
CA ASP A 28 2.23 4.10 11.93
C ASP A 28 3.02 4.18 10.64
N ARG A 29 4.13 4.87 10.68
CA ARG A 29 4.95 5.08 9.49
C ARG A 29 5.62 3.79 9.08
N ILE A 30 5.61 3.55 7.76
CA ILE A 30 6.31 2.43 7.16
C ILE A 30 7.68 2.89 6.70
N ALA A 31 8.67 2.01 6.80
CA ALA A 31 10.03 2.23 6.34
C ALA A 31 10.41 1.19 5.29
N PRO A 32 11.43 1.47 4.44
CA PRO A 32 11.96 0.45 3.53
C PRO A 32 12.37 -0.81 4.30
N GLY A 33 12.16 -1.97 3.70
CA GLY A 33 12.41 -3.26 4.32
C GLY A 33 11.19 -4.17 4.25
N TYR A 34 11.21 -5.26 4.98
CA TYR A 34 10.10 -6.22 4.97
C TYR A 34 8.84 -5.63 5.59
N LEU A 35 7.71 -5.93 4.97
CA LEU A 35 6.37 -5.55 5.41
C LEU A 35 5.46 -6.77 5.28
N ARG A 36 4.68 -7.05 6.34
CA ARG A 36 3.65 -8.09 6.31
C ARG A 36 2.29 -7.45 6.15
N TYR A 37 1.59 -7.79 5.08
CA TYR A 37 0.15 -7.51 4.97
C TYR A 37 -0.63 -8.64 5.66
N VAL A 38 -1.66 -8.25 6.40
CA VAL A 38 -2.57 -9.20 7.07
C VAL A 38 -3.98 -8.92 6.59
N CYS A 39 -4.68 -9.95 6.15
CA CYS A 39 -6.08 -9.82 5.72
C CYS A 39 -6.97 -9.55 6.92
N ASP A 40 -7.76 -8.46 6.87
CA ASP A 40 -8.72 -8.16 7.94
C ASP A 40 -9.74 -9.30 8.04
N GLY A 41 -9.99 -9.77 9.27
CA GLY A 41 -10.90 -10.88 9.52
C GLY A 41 -10.31 -12.27 9.29
N ASP A 42 -9.09 -12.38 8.77
CA ASP A 42 -8.41 -13.66 8.55
C ASP A 42 -6.91 -13.49 8.83
N ALA A 43 -6.52 -13.50 10.07
CA ALA A 43 -5.14 -13.26 10.49
C ALA A 43 -4.15 -14.32 9.99
N ALA A 44 -4.63 -15.48 9.55
CA ALA A 44 -3.77 -16.50 8.96
C ALA A 44 -3.40 -16.19 7.51
N ARG A 45 -4.16 -15.31 6.83
CA ARG A 45 -3.89 -14.92 5.45
C ARG A 45 -2.98 -13.69 5.44
N THR A 46 -1.73 -13.90 5.05
CA THR A 46 -0.70 -12.87 5.05
C THR A 46 0.08 -12.87 3.74
N ALA A 47 0.71 -11.74 3.44
CA ALA A 47 1.62 -11.63 2.31
C ALA A 47 2.82 -10.76 2.74
N ILE A 48 4.03 -11.20 2.42
CA ILE A 48 5.25 -10.48 2.76
C ILE A 48 5.82 -9.84 1.51
N VAL A 49 6.10 -8.54 1.59
CA VAL A 49 6.69 -7.75 0.50
C VAL A 49 7.90 -6.99 1.00
N TRP A 50 8.78 -6.60 0.08
CA TRP A 50 9.92 -5.73 0.37
C TRP A 50 9.56 -4.31 -0.05
N VAL A 51 9.50 -3.40 0.93
CA VAL A 51 9.26 -1.98 0.68
C VAL A 51 10.53 -1.35 0.14
N THR A 52 10.42 -0.75 -1.05
CA THR A 52 11.56 -0.14 -1.74
C THR A 52 11.65 1.35 -1.49
N ARG A 53 10.51 2.02 -1.33
CA ARG A 53 10.47 3.47 -1.18
C ARG A 53 9.22 3.91 -0.42
N CYS A 54 9.40 4.89 0.47
CA CYS A 54 8.29 5.57 1.15
C CYS A 54 8.40 7.06 0.87
N THR A 55 7.30 7.68 0.44
CA THR A 55 7.27 9.08 0.03
C THR A 55 6.07 9.79 0.63
N ASP A 56 6.30 10.97 1.20
CA ASP A 56 5.22 11.83 1.70
C ASP A 56 4.87 12.87 0.64
N LEU A 57 3.59 12.95 0.29
CA LEU A 57 3.09 13.98 -0.62
C LEU A 57 1.59 14.16 -0.45
N PRO A 58 1.02 15.27 -0.98
CA PRO A 58 -0.43 15.47 -0.90
C PRO A 58 -1.20 14.39 -1.63
N LEU A 59 -2.36 13.98 -1.08
CA LEU A 59 -3.23 12.99 -1.73
C LEU A 59 -3.52 13.38 -3.18
N SER A 60 -3.67 14.68 -3.45
CA SER A 60 -3.92 15.21 -4.80
C SER A 60 -2.84 14.82 -5.84
N GLN A 61 -1.64 14.47 -5.39
CA GLN A 61 -0.53 14.10 -6.27
C GLN A 61 -0.25 12.59 -6.28
N ALA A 62 -0.94 11.83 -5.44
CA ALA A 62 -0.63 10.43 -5.23
C ALA A 62 -0.88 9.57 -6.48
N ALA A 63 -2.01 9.77 -7.17
CA ALA A 63 -2.34 8.98 -8.35
C ALA A 63 -1.30 9.18 -9.47
N ALA A 64 -0.89 10.43 -9.72
CA ALA A 64 0.15 10.74 -10.70
C ALA A 64 1.50 10.14 -10.31
N PHE A 65 1.83 10.19 -9.02
CA PHE A 65 3.09 9.67 -8.50
C PHE A 65 3.24 8.16 -8.77
N VAL A 66 2.15 7.40 -8.61
CA VAL A 66 2.17 5.94 -8.88
C VAL A 66 1.67 5.61 -10.31
N ARG A 67 1.48 6.61 -11.15
CA ARG A 67 1.06 6.48 -12.57
C ARG A 67 -0.29 5.79 -12.73
N ARG A 68 -1.25 6.20 -11.90
CA ARG A 68 -2.61 5.64 -11.89
C ARG A 68 -3.68 6.72 -12.08
N GLU A 69 -3.34 7.92 -12.59
CA GLU A 69 -4.28 9.03 -12.70
C GLU A 69 -5.48 8.72 -13.59
N THR A 70 -5.32 7.85 -14.60
CA THR A 70 -6.43 7.44 -15.48
C THR A 70 -7.42 6.54 -14.74
N GLU A 71 -6.91 5.65 -13.88
CA GLU A 71 -7.72 4.69 -13.13
C GLU A 71 -8.29 5.30 -11.85
N TRP A 72 -7.62 6.33 -11.31
CA TRP A 72 -7.96 6.94 -10.03
C TRP A 72 -8.21 8.44 -10.18
N PRO A 73 -9.29 8.86 -10.89
CA PRO A 73 -9.67 10.27 -10.89
C PRO A 73 -10.04 10.72 -9.47
N LYS A 74 -10.01 12.03 -9.24
CA LYS A 74 -10.18 12.63 -7.91
C LYS A 74 -11.34 12.03 -7.11
N GLU A 75 -12.53 11.94 -7.72
CA GLU A 75 -13.74 11.48 -7.02
C GLU A 75 -13.60 10.05 -6.56
N ILE A 76 -13.04 9.19 -7.40
CA ILE A 76 -12.87 7.76 -7.09
C ILE A 76 -11.81 7.59 -6.01
N MET A 77 -10.68 8.29 -6.14
CA MET A 77 -9.60 8.19 -5.18
C MET A 77 -10.01 8.71 -3.81
N LEU A 78 -10.66 9.86 -3.77
CA LEU A 78 -11.10 10.47 -2.52
C LEU A 78 -12.16 9.61 -1.83
N ALA A 79 -13.11 9.07 -2.59
CA ALA A 79 -14.13 8.17 -2.04
C ALA A 79 -13.50 6.90 -1.46
N GLY A 80 -12.54 6.29 -2.17
CA GLY A 80 -11.84 5.10 -1.68
C GLY A 80 -11.04 5.37 -0.41
N MET A 81 -10.33 6.48 -0.36
CA MET A 81 -9.57 6.86 0.84
C MET A 81 -10.49 7.14 2.03
N ARG A 82 -11.66 7.73 1.80
CA ARG A 82 -12.63 8.04 2.86
C ARG A 82 -13.32 6.81 3.44
N GLU A 83 -13.28 5.69 2.77
CA GLU A 83 -13.73 4.42 3.35
C GLU A 83 -12.91 4.05 4.60
N HIS A 84 -11.60 4.40 4.60
CA HIS A 84 -10.68 4.11 5.70
C HIS A 84 -10.41 5.34 6.58
N TYR A 85 -10.43 6.51 5.98
CA TYR A 85 -10.09 7.78 6.63
C TYR A 85 -11.19 8.80 6.33
N PRO A 86 -12.35 8.74 7.03
CA PRO A 86 -13.53 9.56 6.66
C PRO A 86 -13.26 11.06 6.60
N GLU A 87 -12.28 11.55 7.35
CA GLU A 87 -11.98 12.98 7.44
C GLU A 87 -10.87 13.45 6.51
N ILE A 88 -10.32 12.57 5.69
CA ILE A 88 -9.21 12.94 4.81
C ILE A 88 -9.65 13.97 3.76
N ARG A 89 -8.75 14.91 3.49
CA ARG A 89 -8.96 15.98 2.51
C ARG A 89 -8.02 15.80 1.34
N TRP A 90 -8.39 16.38 0.21
CA TRP A 90 -7.65 16.21 -1.04
C TRP A 90 -6.18 16.65 -0.96
N ASN A 91 -5.87 17.66 -0.17
CA ASN A 91 -4.51 18.17 -0.02
C ASN A 91 -3.78 17.69 1.25
N ASP A 92 -4.36 16.75 1.98
CA ASP A 92 -3.68 16.18 3.15
C ASP A 92 -2.47 15.37 2.71
N ILE A 93 -1.40 15.44 3.51
CA ILE A 93 -0.18 14.68 3.24
C ILE A 93 -0.40 13.23 3.61
N VAL A 94 -0.12 12.35 2.66
CA VAL A 94 -0.18 10.90 2.84
C VAL A 94 1.19 10.28 2.67
N GLN A 95 1.37 9.07 3.18
CA GLN A 95 2.56 8.27 2.91
C GLN A 95 2.26 7.28 1.79
N ILE A 96 3.03 7.37 0.70
CA ILE A 96 2.99 6.39 -0.38
C ILE A 96 4.07 5.34 -0.08
N VAL A 97 3.64 4.09 0.06
CA VAL A 97 4.53 2.96 0.30
C VAL A 97 4.61 2.13 -0.97
N GLU A 98 5.79 2.06 -1.58
CA GLU A 98 6.00 1.26 -2.79
C GLU A 98 6.81 0.02 -2.45
N HIS A 99 6.46 -1.11 -3.05
CA HIS A 99 7.10 -2.38 -2.71
C HIS A 99 7.18 -3.32 -3.92
N LEU A 100 8.04 -4.31 -3.82
CA LEU A 100 8.10 -5.42 -4.76
C LEU A 100 6.86 -6.29 -4.60
N THR A 101 6.60 -7.15 -5.58
CA THR A 101 5.58 -8.19 -5.44
C THR A 101 6.02 -9.24 -4.42
N PRO A 102 5.09 -10.06 -3.89
CA PRO A 102 5.49 -11.19 -3.03
C PRO A 102 6.47 -12.13 -3.71
N ALA A 103 6.29 -12.43 -5.00
CA ALA A 103 7.19 -13.30 -5.75
C ALA A 103 8.60 -12.70 -5.87
N GLU A 104 8.71 -11.42 -6.21
CA GLU A 104 9.99 -10.73 -6.28
C GLU A 104 10.67 -10.65 -4.91
N THR A 105 9.88 -10.47 -3.86
CA THR A 105 10.38 -10.44 -2.48
C THR A 105 11.00 -11.79 -2.10
N LEU A 106 10.36 -12.89 -2.50
CA LEU A 106 10.89 -14.24 -2.26
C LEU A 106 12.23 -14.45 -2.95
N LEU A 107 12.37 -14.01 -4.20
CA LEU A 107 13.62 -14.08 -4.94
C LEU A 107 14.74 -13.30 -4.23
N ARG A 108 14.39 -12.14 -3.67
CA ARG A 108 15.34 -11.34 -2.89
C ARG A 108 15.83 -12.10 -1.65
N SER A 109 14.94 -12.82 -0.99
CA SER A 109 15.28 -13.62 0.20
C SER A 109 16.29 -14.72 -0.14
N ASP A 110 16.18 -15.30 -1.33
CA ASP A 110 17.10 -16.36 -1.78
C ASP A 110 18.54 -15.85 -1.90
N PHE A 111 18.73 -14.56 -2.20
CA PHE A 111 20.05 -13.97 -2.30
C PHE A 111 20.67 -13.64 -0.95
N SER A 112 19.88 -13.50 0.08
CA SER A 112 20.34 -13.12 1.42
C SER A 112 20.64 -14.34 2.30
N GLY A 113 20.27 -15.50 1.83
CA GLY A 113 20.57 -16.78 2.51
C GLY A 113 21.98 -17.26 2.22
#